data_a791ca275d605ad9fcdc94276f2cfd8d
#
_entry.id   a791ca275d605ad9fcdc94276f2cfd8d
#
_cell.length_a   1.000
_cell.length_b   1.000
_cell.length_c   1.000
_cell.angle_alpha   90.00
_cell.angle_beta   90.00
_cell.angle_gamma   90.00
#
_symmetry.space_group_name_H-M   'P 1'
#
loop_
_entity.id
_entity.type
_entity.pdbx_description
1 polymer ?
#
loop_
_entity_poly.entity_id
_entity_poly.type
_entity_poly.pdbx_seq_one_letter_code
_entity_poly.pdbx_strand_id
1 'polypeptide(L)'
;MPVEKRVGSSQKFIRLFVILAAVAAFVGYARAQAQLQSFQFAGAPCATPPVLHCPDTDCTADREINQGPVVEMKTRRTYFLDYPCDLKPGEKVTFILSIHGAGSYGNWQRHYFPLLDYVDKYRLVVATPNSPTHIWSTADDEYLQNIVNFVVDQIGKQNIRAFWLVGHSQGGMTSNRLVRTDFFASRVDGWLSLSGGRLGPTPPIPASFFNAARPAGAAAAAPGTPPPPSAATLAAAMAPLRDPPAADFSFIFETGEHELGDQPLPDASPWAAKYGCGARVREADVIDTKPGYVYDPTRQNPGSDAWGHLPKPGTAEVFEYPNCKDGRVVADVIRLGKGHTEALEPKITEQLVQLMVSAPGGKIAQLP
;
A
#
# COMPACT_ATOMS: atom_id res chain seq x y z
N MET A 1 -30.87 -51.22 -69.76
CA MET A 1 -31.04 -49.89 -69.16
C MET A 1 -30.41 -49.90 -67.78
N PRO A 2 -29.35 -49.17 -67.50
CA PRO A 2 -28.73 -49.15 -66.18
C PRO A 2 -29.34 -48.01 -65.39
N VAL A 3 -29.66 -48.32 -64.13
CA VAL A 3 -30.18 -47.34 -63.11
C VAL A 3 -28.96 -46.64 -62.51
N GLU A 4 -28.84 -45.35 -62.79
CA GLU A 4 -27.83 -44.48 -62.25
C GLU A 4 -28.20 -44.09 -60.80
N LYS A 5 -27.44 -44.60 -59.80
CA LYS A 5 -27.62 -44.24 -58.40
C LYS A 5 -27.13 -42.82 -58.16
N ARG A 6 -28.02 -41.87 -57.98
CA ARG A 6 -27.72 -40.52 -57.41
C ARG A 6 -27.38 -40.66 -55.91
N VAL A 7 -26.10 -40.89 -55.64
CA VAL A 7 -25.54 -40.78 -54.30
C VAL A 7 -24.49 -39.68 -54.34
N GLY A 8 -24.80 -38.46 -53.99
CA GLY A 8 -23.79 -37.42 -54.08
C GLY A 8 -24.05 -36.09 -53.36
N SER A 9 -25.29 -35.76 -53.02
CA SER A 9 -25.57 -34.45 -52.46
C SER A 9 -25.62 -34.43 -50.91
N SER A 10 -26.16 -35.46 -50.29
CA SER A 10 -26.28 -35.57 -48.84
C SER A 10 -24.96 -35.64 -48.08
N GLN A 11 -23.95 -36.36 -48.61
CA GLN A 11 -22.67 -36.48 -47.95
C GLN A 11 -21.84 -35.19 -47.99
N LYS A 12 -22.00 -34.36 -49.01
CA LYS A 12 -21.28 -33.05 -49.07
C LYS A 12 -21.87 -32.05 -48.06
N PHE A 13 -23.18 -32.03 -47.87
CA PHE A 13 -23.85 -31.20 -46.87
C PHE A 13 -23.48 -31.61 -45.45
N ILE A 14 -23.43 -32.89 -45.14
CA ILE A 14 -23.04 -33.39 -43.80
C ILE A 14 -21.58 -33.03 -43.51
N ARG A 15 -20.67 -33.15 -44.46
CA ARG A 15 -19.26 -32.78 -44.28
C ARG A 15 -19.08 -31.28 -44.07
N LEU A 16 -19.83 -30.47 -44.79
CA LEU A 16 -19.78 -29.00 -44.62
C LEU A 16 -20.31 -28.57 -43.23
N PHE A 17 -21.40 -29.19 -42.73
CA PHE A 17 -21.94 -28.95 -41.42
C PHE A 17 -21.00 -29.36 -40.28
N VAL A 18 -20.32 -30.50 -40.43
CA VAL A 18 -19.33 -30.98 -39.43
C VAL A 18 -18.13 -30.03 -39.37
N ILE A 19 -17.66 -29.54 -40.51
CA ILE A 19 -16.53 -28.60 -40.58
C ILE A 19 -16.92 -27.26 -39.95
N LEU A 20 -18.10 -26.72 -40.22
CA LEU A 20 -18.58 -25.46 -39.64
C LEU A 20 -18.81 -25.58 -38.13
N ALA A 21 -19.31 -26.71 -37.65
CA ALA A 21 -19.49 -26.95 -36.21
C ALA A 21 -18.11 -27.09 -35.50
N ALA A 22 -17.13 -27.75 -36.12
CA ALA A 22 -15.78 -27.89 -35.60
C ALA A 22 -15.05 -26.52 -35.54
N VAL A 23 -15.18 -25.70 -36.58
CA VAL A 23 -14.62 -24.33 -36.59
C VAL A 23 -15.27 -23.45 -35.55
N ALA A 24 -16.61 -23.50 -35.38
CA ALA A 24 -17.31 -22.75 -34.35
C ALA A 24 -16.91 -23.20 -32.93
N ALA A 25 -16.75 -24.51 -32.72
CA ALA A 25 -16.27 -25.05 -31.45
C ALA A 25 -14.83 -24.64 -31.16
N PHE A 26 -13.95 -24.64 -32.17
CA PHE A 26 -12.54 -24.23 -32.04
C PHE A 26 -12.41 -22.71 -31.76
N VAL A 27 -13.19 -21.88 -32.44
CA VAL A 27 -13.26 -20.44 -32.19
C VAL A 27 -13.85 -20.14 -30.81
N GLY A 28 -14.88 -20.90 -30.39
CA GLY A 28 -15.44 -20.82 -29.04
C GLY A 28 -14.43 -21.23 -27.96
N TYR A 29 -13.69 -22.32 -28.19
CA TYR A 29 -12.64 -22.78 -27.29
C TYR A 29 -11.46 -21.80 -27.22
N ALA A 30 -11.00 -21.27 -28.36
CA ALA A 30 -9.94 -20.26 -28.40
C ALA A 30 -10.36 -18.95 -27.73
N ARG A 31 -11.64 -18.52 -27.87
CA ARG A 31 -12.18 -17.37 -27.13
C ARG A 31 -12.31 -17.65 -25.64
N ALA A 32 -12.73 -18.84 -25.23
CA ALA A 32 -12.78 -19.23 -23.83
C ALA A 32 -11.38 -19.31 -23.20
N GLN A 33 -10.38 -19.81 -23.94
CA GLN A 33 -8.98 -19.82 -23.50
C GLN A 33 -8.41 -18.39 -23.40
N ALA A 34 -8.71 -17.50 -24.34
CA ALA A 34 -8.31 -16.10 -24.26
C ALA A 34 -8.97 -15.36 -23.08
N GLN A 35 -10.18 -15.78 -22.65
CA GLN A 35 -10.84 -15.24 -21.45
C GLN A 35 -10.28 -15.80 -20.14
N LEU A 36 -9.51 -16.89 -20.18
CA LEU A 36 -8.87 -17.51 -19.01
C LEU A 36 -7.43 -17.04 -18.79
N GLN A 37 -6.88 -16.22 -19.67
CA GLN A 37 -5.53 -15.71 -19.49
C GLN A 37 -5.54 -14.63 -18.40
N SER A 38 -4.94 -14.96 -17.25
CA SER A 38 -4.73 -13.98 -16.18
C SER A 38 -3.80 -12.87 -16.65
N PHE A 39 -4.03 -11.66 -16.16
CA PHE A 39 -3.13 -10.54 -16.36
C PHE A 39 -1.79 -10.83 -15.67
N GLN A 40 -0.67 -10.47 -16.31
CA GLN A 40 0.65 -10.54 -15.70
C GLN A 40 1.42 -9.27 -15.98
N PHE A 41 1.97 -8.68 -14.92
CA PHE A 41 2.92 -7.59 -15.07
C PHE A 41 4.21 -8.08 -15.72
N ALA A 42 4.73 -7.35 -16.69
CA ALA A 42 5.98 -7.68 -17.36
C ALA A 42 7.14 -7.78 -16.33
N GLY A 43 7.73 -8.97 -16.22
CA GLY A 43 8.85 -9.23 -15.32
C GLY A 43 8.52 -9.38 -13.83
N ALA A 44 7.23 -9.42 -13.47
CA ALA A 44 6.81 -9.59 -12.08
C ALA A 44 5.93 -10.84 -11.92
N PRO A 45 6.26 -11.77 -11.01
CA PRO A 45 5.34 -12.84 -10.63
C PRO A 45 4.14 -12.25 -9.88
N CYS A 46 2.98 -12.88 -10.00
CA CYS A 46 1.83 -12.51 -9.17
C CYS A 46 2.09 -12.85 -7.69
N ALA A 47 1.39 -12.16 -6.80
CA ALA A 47 1.46 -12.22 -5.35
C ALA A 47 2.45 -13.25 -4.77
N THR A 48 3.68 -12.83 -4.58
CA THR A 48 4.69 -13.66 -3.94
C THR A 48 4.49 -13.58 -2.43
N PRO A 49 4.20 -14.70 -1.75
CA PRO A 49 4.08 -14.67 -0.30
C PRO A 49 5.32 -14.03 0.32
N PRO A 50 5.16 -13.14 1.31
CA PRO A 50 6.30 -12.59 2.01
C PRO A 50 7.01 -13.70 2.80
N VAL A 51 8.29 -13.53 3.06
CA VAL A 51 8.95 -14.25 4.14
C VAL A 51 8.37 -13.69 5.43
N LEU A 52 7.57 -14.47 6.15
CA LEU A 52 6.79 -14.01 7.29
C LEU A 52 7.60 -13.81 8.57
N HIS A 53 8.81 -14.30 8.61
CA HIS A 53 9.73 -14.12 9.73
C HIS A 53 11.16 -14.39 9.30
N CYS A 54 12.08 -13.81 10.00
CA CYS A 54 13.48 -14.21 9.90
C CYS A 54 13.70 -15.49 10.70
N PRO A 55 14.29 -16.55 10.12
CA PRO A 55 14.43 -17.80 10.82
C PRO A 55 15.24 -17.68 12.11
N ASP A 56 16.34 -16.98 12.17
CA ASP A 56 17.20 -16.96 13.37
C ASP A 56 18.09 -15.71 13.51
N THR A 57 18.08 -14.79 12.57
CA THR A 57 18.98 -13.67 12.55
C THR A 57 18.36 -12.41 12.01
N ASP A 58 19.07 -11.31 12.06
CA ASP A 58 18.66 -10.04 11.52
C ASP A 58 18.43 -10.12 10.00
N CYS A 59 17.18 -10.16 9.57
CA CYS A 59 16.78 -10.13 8.16
C CYS A 59 17.28 -8.90 7.42
N THR A 60 17.69 -7.86 8.12
CA THR A 60 18.28 -6.68 7.50
C THR A 60 19.63 -6.97 6.85
N ALA A 61 20.31 -8.04 7.26
CA ALA A 61 21.55 -8.51 6.66
C ALA A 61 21.34 -9.28 5.36
N ASP A 62 20.16 -9.86 5.14
CA ASP A 62 19.86 -10.63 3.95
C ASP A 62 19.37 -9.73 2.80
N ARG A 63 20.28 -9.44 1.87
CA ARG A 63 19.97 -8.61 0.70
C ARG A 63 18.98 -9.24 -0.25
N GLU A 64 18.94 -10.58 -0.36
CA GLU A 64 18.03 -11.26 -1.28
C GLU A 64 16.58 -11.14 -0.79
N ILE A 65 16.35 -11.32 0.50
CA ILE A 65 15.03 -11.17 1.11
C ILE A 65 14.50 -9.72 0.99
N ASN A 66 15.41 -8.74 1.06
CA ASN A 66 15.03 -7.33 1.04
C ASN A 66 14.99 -6.71 -0.37
N GLN A 67 15.47 -7.42 -1.39
CA GLN A 67 15.36 -6.98 -2.77
C GLN A 67 14.06 -7.50 -3.38
N GLY A 68 13.19 -6.58 -3.81
CA GLY A 68 12.00 -6.94 -4.57
C GLY A 68 12.36 -7.60 -5.90
N PRO A 69 11.50 -8.48 -6.44
CA PRO A 69 11.75 -9.17 -7.70
C PRO A 69 11.64 -8.28 -8.93
N VAL A 70 11.08 -7.09 -8.81
CA VAL A 70 10.85 -6.17 -9.93
C VAL A 70 11.93 -5.09 -9.95
N VAL A 71 12.48 -4.82 -11.12
CA VAL A 71 13.51 -3.80 -11.32
C VAL A 71 12.89 -2.59 -12.04
N GLU A 72 12.95 -1.42 -11.43
CA GLU A 72 12.67 -0.16 -12.11
C GLU A 72 13.83 0.13 -13.08
N MET A 73 13.51 0.28 -14.38
CA MET A 73 14.51 0.16 -15.46
C MET A 73 15.43 1.37 -15.57
N LYS A 74 15.00 2.58 -15.17
CA LYS A 74 15.83 3.79 -15.28
C LYS A 74 16.83 3.90 -14.14
N THR A 75 16.37 3.75 -12.90
CA THR A 75 17.23 3.85 -11.71
C THR A 75 17.88 2.53 -11.33
N ARG A 76 17.46 1.40 -11.93
CA ARG A 76 17.93 0.03 -11.64
C ARG A 76 17.67 -0.40 -10.21
N ARG A 77 16.72 0.23 -9.54
CA ARG A 77 16.31 -0.08 -8.17
C ARG A 77 15.22 -1.13 -8.17
N THR A 78 15.15 -1.92 -7.11
CA THR A 78 14.18 -3.00 -6.97
C THR A 78 12.99 -2.61 -6.10
N TYR A 79 11.85 -3.25 -6.33
CA TYR A 79 10.64 -3.13 -5.53
C TYR A 79 9.83 -4.42 -5.56
N PHE A 80 8.93 -4.57 -4.61
CA PHE A 80 7.94 -5.64 -4.61
C PHE A 80 6.69 -5.15 -5.34
N LEU A 81 6.04 -6.07 -6.05
CA LEU A 81 4.76 -5.82 -6.71
C LEU A 81 3.85 -7.00 -6.45
N ASP A 82 2.85 -6.79 -5.60
CA ASP A 82 1.89 -7.78 -5.18
C ASP A 82 0.55 -7.51 -5.88
N TYR A 83 -0.03 -8.53 -6.51
CA TYR A 83 -1.31 -8.43 -7.22
C TYR A 83 -1.97 -9.80 -7.35
N PRO A 84 -3.30 -9.88 -7.55
CA PRO A 84 -4.00 -11.16 -7.65
C PRO A 84 -3.51 -11.99 -8.83
N CYS A 85 -3.25 -13.30 -8.60
CA CYS A 85 -2.81 -14.20 -9.67
C CYS A 85 -3.92 -14.49 -10.70
N ASP A 86 -5.17 -14.27 -10.36
CA ASP A 86 -6.33 -14.41 -11.22
C ASP A 86 -6.81 -13.08 -11.83
N LEU A 87 -6.03 -11.99 -11.66
CA LEU A 87 -6.34 -10.69 -12.23
C LEU A 87 -6.56 -10.79 -13.74
N LYS A 88 -7.62 -10.18 -14.25
CA LYS A 88 -7.98 -10.24 -15.66
C LYS A 88 -7.64 -8.94 -16.39
N PRO A 89 -7.26 -9.02 -17.68
CA PRO A 89 -7.13 -7.82 -18.48
C PRO A 89 -8.42 -6.98 -18.46
N GLY A 90 -8.27 -5.67 -18.21
CA GLY A 90 -9.40 -4.74 -18.12
C GLY A 90 -10.15 -4.72 -16.79
N GLU A 91 -9.75 -5.52 -15.83
CA GLU A 91 -10.31 -5.52 -14.49
C GLU A 91 -9.92 -4.24 -13.73
N LYS A 92 -10.86 -3.71 -12.94
CA LYS A 92 -10.62 -2.51 -12.13
C LYS A 92 -9.93 -2.88 -10.82
N VAL A 93 -8.85 -2.17 -10.51
CA VAL A 93 -8.05 -2.37 -9.30
C VAL A 93 -7.89 -1.09 -8.49
N THR A 94 -7.62 -1.23 -7.19
CA THR A 94 -7.05 -0.16 -6.39
C THR A 94 -5.54 -0.31 -6.38
N PHE A 95 -4.84 0.71 -6.87
CA PHE A 95 -3.39 0.75 -6.84
C PHE A 95 -2.89 1.41 -5.56
N ILE A 96 -1.89 0.82 -4.92
CA ILE A 96 -1.29 1.30 -3.68
C ILE A 96 0.23 1.37 -3.85
N LEU A 97 0.82 2.52 -3.55
CA LEU A 97 2.26 2.69 -3.38
C LEU A 97 2.55 2.74 -1.88
N SER A 98 3.13 1.66 -1.32
CA SER A 98 3.36 1.49 0.11
C SER A 98 4.83 1.74 0.46
N ILE A 99 5.10 2.83 1.19
CA ILE A 99 6.43 3.40 1.42
C ILE A 99 6.89 3.11 2.86
N HIS A 100 8.04 2.45 3.00
CA HIS A 100 8.59 2.05 4.30
C HIS A 100 9.12 3.24 5.14
N GLY A 101 9.29 3.02 6.44
CA GLY A 101 9.88 3.97 7.39
C GLY A 101 11.41 4.10 7.26
N ALA A 102 11.98 5.08 7.96
CA ALA A 102 13.44 5.28 8.02
C ALA A 102 14.16 4.05 8.60
N GLY A 103 15.29 3.71 8.01
CA GLY A 103 16.10 2.56 8.40
C GLY A 103 15.45 1.20 8.09
N SER A 104 14.41 1.16 7.28
CA SER A 104 13.63 -0.03 6.95
C SER A 104 13.73 -0.41 5.47
N TYR A 105 12.94 -1.38 5.04
CA TYR A 105 12.94 -1.99 3.71
C TYR A 105 11.51 -2.21 3.21
N GLY A 106 11.35 -2.40 1.91
CA GLY A 106 10.06 -2.75 1.33
C GLY A 106 9.49 -4.06 1.88
N ASN A 107 10.32 -5.09 2.08
CA ASN A 107 9.83 -6.34 2.64
C ASN A 107 9.38 -6.20 4.11
N TRP A 108 10.05 -5.36 4.90
CA TRP A 108 9.57 -5.04 6.24
C TRP A 108 8.20 -4.33 6.17
N GLN A 109 8.02 -3.38 5.25
CA GLN A 109 6.75 -2.69 5.04
C GLN A 109 5.61 -3.65 4.67
N ARG A 110 5.90 -4.68 3.86
CA ARG A 110 4.92 -5.73 3.50
C ARG A 110 4.47 -6.56 4.69
N HIS A 111 5.29 -6.70 5.73
CA HIS A 111 4.94 -7.38 6.99
C HIS A 111 4.32 -6.44 8.00
N TYR A 112 4.76 -5.18 8.03
CA TYR A 112 4.22 -4.16 8.91
C TYR A 112 2.76 -3.85 8.56
N PHE A 113 2.48 -3.66 7.27
CA PHE A 113 1.13 -3.46 6.73
C PHE A 113 0.87 -4.52 5.66
N PRO A 114 0.35 -5.70 6.05
CA PRO A 114 0.34 -6.90 5.21
C PRO A 114 -0.79 -6.88 4.17
N LEU A 115 -0.76 -5.92 3.25
CA LEU A 115 -1.73 -5.79 2.15
C LEU A 115 -1.80 -7.04 1.27
N LEU A 116 -0.72 -7.83 1.21
CA LEU A 116 -0.67 -9.06 0.44
C LEU A 116 -1.80 -10.02 0.80
N ASP A 117 -2.21 -10.07 2.07
CA ASP A 117 -3.29 -10.93 2.55
C ASP A 117 -4.67 -10.52 1.99
N TYR A 118 -4.76 -9.34 1.38
CA TYR A 118 -6.01 -8.73 0.93
C TYR A 118 -6.04 -8.40 -0.58
N VAL A 119 -4.97 -8.69 -1.32
CA VAL A 119 -4.90 -8.38 -2.77
C VAL A 119 -6.02 -9.06 -3.56
N ASP A 120 -6.33 -10.32 -3.27
CA ASP A 120 -7.39 -11.06 -3.95
C ASP A 120 -8.77 -10.53 -3.60
N LYS A 121 -9.05 -10.36 -2.31
CA LYS A 121 -10.36 -9.96 -1.79
C LYS A 121 -10.80 -8.57 -2.28
N TYR A 122 -9.86 -7.61 -2.27
CA TYR A 122 -10.16 -6.21 -2.58
C TYR A 122 -9.61 -5.75 -3.93
N ARG A 123 -9.05 -6.68 -4.72
CA ARG A 123 -8.47 -6.42 -6.05
C ARG A 123 -7.44 -5.29 -5.97
N LEU A 124 -6.43 -5.49 -5.11
CA LEU A 124 -5.36 -4.54 -4.91
C LEU A 124 -4.18 -4.85 -5.81
N VAL A 125 -3.51 -3.83 -6.29
CA VAL A 125 -2.16 -3.88 -6.85
C VAL A 125 -1.27 -3.05 -5.96
N VAL A 126 -0.27 -3.65 -5.33
CA VAL A 126 0.55 -3.01 -4.30
C VAL A 126 1.99 -2.99 -4.75
N ALA A 127 2.54 -1.79 -4.95
CA ALA A 127 3.97 -1.61 -5.16
C ALA A 127 4.62 -1.17 -3.84
N THR A 128 5.66 -1.91 -3.42
CA THR A 128 6.39 -1.61 -2.20
C THR A 128 7.87 -1.40 -2.54
N PRO A 129 8.29 -0.12 -2.70
CA PRO A 129 9.63 0.25 -3.13
C PRO A 129 10.67 0.11 -2.01
N ASN A 130 11.95 0.05 -2.43
CA ASN A 130 13.11 0.08 -1.55
C ASN A 130 13.89 1.38 -1.72
N SER A 131 14.18 2.08 -0.62
CA SER A 131 15.20 3.13 -0.62
C SER A 131 16.58 2.49 -0.45
N PRO A 132 17.55 2.76 -1.33
CA PRO A 132 18.89 2.17 -1.24
C PRO A 132 19.67 2.66 -0.02
N THR A 133 19.31 3.80 0.54
CA THR A 133 19.88 4.37 1.75
C THR A 133 19.02 4.09 2.98
N HIS A 134 17.92 3.37 2.85
CA HIS A 134 16.90 3.16 3.89
C HIS A 134 16.27 4.45 4.41
N ILE A 135 16.47 5.56 3.74
CA ILE A 135 15.93 6.89 4.06
C ILE A 135 15.44 7.53 2.77
N TRP A 136 14.22 8.00 2.76
CA TRP A 136 13.61 8.66 1.61
C TRP A 136 14.06 10.13 1.52
N SER A 137 14.33 10.55 0.30
CA SER A 137 14.70 11.92 -0.04
C SER A 137 14.06 12.35 -1.36
N THR A 138 14.29 13.58 -1.80
CA THR A 138 13.86 14.06 -3.12
C THR A 138 14.56 13.34 -4.27
N ALA A 139 15.74 12.75 -4.04
CA ALA A 139 16.44 11.92 -5.03
C ALA A 139 15.69 10.62 -5.38
N ASP A 140 14.70 10.24 -4.57
CA ASP A 140 13.89 9.05 -4.78
C ASP A 140 12.63 9.32 -5.63
N ASP A 141 12.30 10.58 -5.87
CA ASP A 141 11.02 10.95 -6.47
C ASP A 141 10.85 10.40 -7.89
N GLU A 142 11.88 10.44 -8.72
CA GLU A 142 11.84 9.87 -10.06
C GLU A 142 11.58 8.36 -10.03
N TYR A 143 12.24 7.64 -9.14
CA TYR A 143 12.03 6.21 -8.98
C TYR A 143 10.57 5.89 -8.60
N LEU A 144 10.00 6.63 -7.63
CA LEU A 144 8.61 6.45 -7.21
C LEU A 144 7.63 6.79 -8.35
N GLN A 145 7.89 7.86 -9.11
CA GLN A 145 7.09 8.22 -10.28
C GLN A 145 7.14 7.15 -11.38
N ASN A 146 8.33 6.58 -11.64
CA ASN A 146 8.51 5.53 -12.64
C ASN A 146 7.73 4.25 -12.28
N ILE A 147 7.69 3.88 -11.00
CA ILE A 147 6.86 2.76 -10.52
C ILE A 147 5.37 3.03 -10.80
N VAL A 148 4.89 4.23 -10.46
CA VAL A 148 3.49 4.61 -10.71
C VAL A 148 3.18 4.55 -12.22
N ASN A 149 4.04 5.13 -13.06
CA ASN A 149 3.85 5.08 -14.51
C ASN A 149 3.84 3.64 -15.03
N PHE A 150 4.77 2.79 -14.58
CA PHE A 150 4.82 1.38 -14.98
C PHE A 150 3.50 0.66 -14.66
N VAL A 151 2.98 0.81 -13.44
CA VAL A 151 1.73 0.15 -13.05
C VAL A 151 0.55 0.67 -13.87
N VAL A 152 0.47 1.99 -14.06
CA VAL A 152 -0.60 2.62 -14.86
C VAL A 152 -0.55 2.18 -16.32
N ASP A 153 0.65 2.11 -16.91
CA ASP A 153 0.83 1.69 -18.31
C ASP A 153 0.46 0.21 -18.50
N GLN A 154 0.82 -0.66 -17.55
CA GLN A 154 0.52 -2.08 -17.63
C GLN A 154 -0.96 -2.41 -17.42
N ILE A 155 -1.61 -1.78 -16.45
CA ILE A 155 -3.03 -1.98 -16.11
C ILE A 155 -3.94 -1.24 -17.09
N GLY A 156 -3.49 -0.09 -17.59
CA GLY A 156 -4.29 0.89 -18.30
C GLY A 156 -5.00 1.86 -17.33
N LYS A 157 -4.83 3.16 -17.57
CA LYS A 157 -5.32 4.22 -16.66
C LYS A 157 -6.80 4.11 -16.32
N GLN A 158 -7.64 3.67 -17.27
CA GLN A 158 -9.08 3.50 -17.11
C GLN A 158 -9.45 2.36 -16.13
N ASN A 159 -8.52 1.45 -15.84
CA ASN A 159 -8.71 0.32 -14.96
C ASN A 159 -8.20 0.58 -13.53
N ILE A 160 -7.56 1.71 -13.30
CA ILE A 160 -7.19 2.17 -11.96
C ILE A 160 -8.43 2.83 -11.34
N ARG A 161 -9.08 2.14 -10.42
CA ARG A 161 -10.26 2.65 -9.69
C ARG A 161 -9.87 3.78 -8.74
N ALA A 162 -8.80 3.59 -8.00
CA ALA A 162 -8.23 4.58 -7.09
C ALA A 162 -6.72 4.35 -6.93
N PHE A 163 -5.97 5.42 -6.70
CA PHE A 163 -4.56 5.36 -6.36
C PHE A 163 -4.30 5.93 -4.97
N TRP A 164 -3.68 5.11 -4.11
CA TRP A 164 -3.36 5.45 -2.73
C TRP A 164 -1.86 5.52 -2.50
N LEU A 165 -1.43 6.59 -1.83
CA LEU A 165 -0.15 6.60 -1.13
C LEU A 165 -0.36 6.05 0.27
N VAL A 166 0.51 5.12 0.68
CA VAL A 166 0.56 4.58 2.04
C VAL A 166 1.99 4.74 2.53
N GLY A 167 2.18 5.21 3.75
CA GLY A 167 3.54 5.36 4.28
C GLY A 167 3.61 5.20 5.78
N HIS A 168 4.58 4.37 6.22
CA HIS A 168 4.89 4.21 7.63
C HIS A 168 5.97 5.21 8.05
N SER A 169 5.79 5.88 9.19
CA SER A 169 6.81 6.75 9.78
C SER A 169 7.34 7.79 8.77
N GLN A 170 8.62 7.77 8.45
CA GLN A 170 9.21 8.62 7.40
C GLN A 170 8.55 8.41 6.03
N GLY A 171 8.05 7.21 5.74
CA GLY A 171 7.26 6.97 4.52
C GLY A 171 5.98 7.78 4.49
N GLY A 172 5.30 8.00 5.63
CA GLY A 172 4.18 8.92 5.76
C GLY A 172 4.59 10.38 5.55
N MET A 173 5.71 10.81 6.12
CA MET A 173 6.28 12.16 5.88
C MET A 173 6.64 12.35 4.39
N THR A 174 7.19 11.31 3.76
CA THR A 174 7.50 11.30 2.32
C THR A 174 6.22 11.42 1.51
N SER A 175 5.17 10.67 1.86
CA SER A 175 3.86 10.77 1.21
C SER A 175 3.28 12.18 1.31
N ASN A 176 3.40 12.85 2.49
CA ASN A 176 2.99 14.25 2.66
C ASN A 176 3.74 15.20 1.72
N ARG A 177 5.03 14.96 1.48
CA ARG A 177 5.83 15.74 0.52
C ARG A 177 5.40 15.44 -0.92
N LEU A 178 5.23 14.16 -1.27
CA LEU A 178 4.86 13.73 -2.63
C LEU A 178 3.51 14.28 -3.07
N VAL A 179 2.47 14.25 -2.22
CA VAL A 179 1.13 14.77 -2.57
C VAL A 179 1.09 16.27 -2.87
N ARG A 180 2.19 16.99 -2.61
CA ARG A 180 2.35 18.42 -2.94
C ARG A 180 3.04 18.65 -4.27
N THR A 181 3.57 17.61 -4.91
CA THR A 181 4.15 17.69 -6.25
C THR A 181 3.05 17.53 -7.30
N ASP A 182 3.17 18.17 -8.44
CA ASP A 182 2.17 18.14 -9.52
C ASP A 182 1.88 16.71 -9.99
N PHE A 183 2.92 15.87 -10.03
CA PHE A 183 2.78 14.47 -10.46
C PHE A 183 1.83 13.69 -9.54
N PHE A 184 2.06 13.72 -8.22
CA PHE A 184 1.24 12.98 -7.27
C PHE A 184 -0.08 13.69 -6.95
N ALA A 185 -0.10 15.02 -6.89
CA ALA A 185 -1.30 15.81 -6.64
C ALA A 185 -2.42 15.52 -7.66
N SER A 186 -2.02 15.33 -8.93
CA SER A 186 -2.97 15.04 -10.03
C SER A 186 -3.42 13.57 -10.09
N ARG A 187 -2.80 12.67 -9.33
CA ARG A 187 -3.03 11.21 -9.44
C ARG A 187 -3.58 10.57 -8.17
N VAL A 188 -3.22 11.08 -7.00
CA VAL A 188 -3.53 10.47 -5.71
C VAL A 188 -4.99 10.71 -5.33
N ASP A 189 -5.74 9.64 -5.13
CA ASP A 189 -7.13 9.64 -4.65
C ASP A 189 -7.20 9.53 -3.12
N GLY A 190 -6.19 8.95 -2.47
CA GLY A 190 -6.12 8.83 -1.02
C GLY A 190 -4.70 8.72 -0.47
N TRP A 191 -4.54 9.15 0.78
CA TRP A 191 -3.30 8.99 1.54
C TRP A 191 -3.62 8.36 2.90
N LEU A 192 -2.96 7.21 3.19
CA LEU A 192 -2.95 6.57 4.49
C LEU A 192 -1.59 6.82 5.14
N SER A 193 -1.59 7.53 6.27
CA SER A 193 -0.41 7.79 7.10
C SER A 193 -0.40 6.82 8.26
N LEU A 194 0.54 5.87 8.24
CA LEU A 194 0.78 4.90 9.29
C LEU A 194 1.88 5.46 10.20
N SER A 195 1.53 5.94 11.37
CA SER A 195 2.48 6.55 12.32
C SER A 195 3.38 7.64 11.70
N GLY A 196 2.94 8.25 10.60
CA GLY A 196 3.74 9.20 9.80
C GLY A 196 3.32 10.65 9.95
N GLY A 197 2.41 10.94 10.87
CA GLY A 197 1.85 12.26 11.15
C GLY A 197 0.46 12.47 10.58
N ARG A 198 -0.36 13.21 11.34
CA ARG A 198 -1.77 13.47 11.03
C ARG A 198 -2.00 14.81 10.32
N LEU A 199 -1.06 15.73 10.37
CA LEU A 199 -1.24 17.17 10.09
C LEU A 199 -2.25 17.85 11.04
N GLY A 200 -1.85 18.96 11.62
CA GLY A 200 -2.67 19.70 12.57
C GLY A 200 -2.25 19.48 14.04
N PRO A 201 -3.10 19.82 15.01
CA PRO A 201 -2.75 19.66 16.40
C PRO A 201 -2.67 18.18 16.76
N THR A 202 -1.47 17.63 16.63
CA THR A 202 -1.10 16.34 17.22
C THR A 202 -0.42 16.60 18.54
N PRO A 203 -0.56 15.70 19.52
CA PRO A 203 0.28 15.76 20.71
C PRO A 203 1.75 15.88 20.28
N PRO A 204 2.59 16.63 20.99
CA PRO A 204 4.02 16.64 20.72
C PRO A 204 4.54 15.21 20.86
N ILE A 205 5.29 14.75 19.87
CA ILE A 205 5.97 13.45 19.95
C ILE A 205 6.77 13.44 21.24
N PRO A 206 6.57 12.48 22.15
CA PRO A 206 7.26 12.46 23.43
C PRO A 206 8.78 12.52 23.23
N ALA A 207 9.50 13.26 24.08
CA ALA A 207 10.96 13.29 24.02
C ALA A 207 11.60 11.90 24.15
N SER A 208 10.93 10.98 24.85
CA SER A 208 11.31 9.56 24.94
C SER A 208 11.34 8.85 23.58
N PHE A 209 10.51 9.26 22.64
CA PHE A 209 10.50 8.74 21.27
C PHE A 209 11.83 8.99 20.55
N PHE A 210 12.41 10.16 20.73
CA PHE A 210 13.72 10.49 20.14
C PHE A 210 14.89 9.91 20.91
N ASN A 211 14.76 9.65 22.21
CA ASN A 211 15.80 9.11 23.08
C ASN A 211 15.90 7.58 22.99
N ALA A 212 14.81 6.89 22.64
CA ALA A 212 14.76 5.44 22.44
C ALA A 212 15.29 5.01 21.04
N ALA A 213 15.69 5.94 20.22
CA ALA A 213 15.89 5.77 18.78
C ALA A 213 17.14 4.94 18.37
N ARG A 214 17.77 4.23 19.28
CA ARG A 214 18.79 3.24 18.92
C ARG A 214 18.54 1.93 19.64
N PRO A 215 18.02 0.91 18.94
CA PRO A 215 18.03 -0.44 19.52
C PRO A 215 19.45 -0.78 19.97
N ALA A 216 19.57 -1.34 21.14
CA ALA A 216 20.82 -1.96 21.58
C ALA A 216 21.16 -3.03 20.53
N GLY A 217 22.22 -2.81 19.73
CA GLY A 217 22.58 -3.70 18.63
C GLY A 217 22.48 -3.08 17.22
N ALA A 218 21.88 -1.91 17.06
CA ALA A 218 22.02 -1.19 15.79
C ALA A 218 23.51 -0.95 15.52
N ALA A 219 24.00 -1.51 14.41
CA ALA A 219 25.38 -1.33 13.97
C ALA A 219 25.73 0.17 14.05
N ALA A 220 26.91 0.47 14.59
CA ALA A 220 27.39 1.84 14.63
C ALA A 220 27.24 2.42 13.22
N ALA A 221 26.65 3.62 13.14
CA ALA A 221 26.54 4.32 11.86
C ALA A 221 27.93 4.29 11.20
N ALA A 222 27.97 3.95 9.91
CA ALA A 222 29.23 3.88 9.17
C ALA A 222 30.01 5.19 9.41
N PRO A 223 31.33 5.13 9.53
CA PRO A 223 32.14 6.34 9.71
C PRO A 223 31.81 7.36 8.60
N GLY A 224 31.40 8.57 8.97
CA GLY A 224 31.00 9.62 8.03
C GLY A 224 29.46 9.77 7.83
N THR A 225 28.63 8.93 8.44
CA THR A 225 27.17 9.16 8.43
C THR A 225 26.87 10.37 9.34
N PRO A 226 26.20 11.42 8.81
CA PRO A 226 25.83 12.56 9.65
C PRO A 226 24.90 12.10 10.79
N PRO A 227 24.99 12.69 11.98
CA PRO A 227 24.07 12.38 13.06
C PRO A 227 22.63 12.66 12.62
N PRO A 228 21.65 11.89 13.10
CA PRO A 228 20.25 12.16 12.80
C PRO A 228 19.89 13.59 13.20
N PRO A 229 19.06 14.29 12.41
CA PRO A 229 18.68 15.66 12.71
C PRO A 229 18.01 15.72 14.09
N SER A 230 18.26 16.82 14.82
CA SER A 230 17.60 17.04 16.11
C SER A 230 16.08 17.15 15.95
N ALA A 231 15.33 16.86 17.02
CA ALA A 231 13.87 17.04 17.03
C ALA A 231 13.46 18.46 16.61
N ALA A 232 14.23 19.49 17.02
CA ALA A 232 14.00 20.87 16.62
C ALA A 232 14.22 21.07 15.11
N THR A 233 15.27 20.47 14.55
CA THR A 233 15.55 20.52 13.11
C THR A 233 14.45 19.83 12.29
N LEU A 234 13.99 18.66 12.74
CA LEU A 234 12.86 17.95 12.10
C LEU A 234 11.56 18.75 12.20
N ALA A 235 11.25 19.31 13.36
CA ALA A 235 10.07 20.14 13.57
C ALA A 235 10.11 21.41 12.69
N ALA A 236 11.27 22.04 12.55
CA ALA A 236 11.44 23.21 11.69
C ALA A 236 11.30 22.85 10.19
N ALA A 237 11.91 21.74 9.77
CA ALA A 237 11.80 21.24 8.39
C ALA A 237 10.38 20.82 8.02
N MET A 238 9.58 20.35 8.99
CA MET A 238 8.20 19.91 8.78
C MET A 238 7.17 21.03 8.97
N ALA A 239 7.55 22.19 9.53
CA ALA A 239 6.61 23.29 9.80
C ALA A 239 5.79 23.70 8.56
N PRO A 240 6.37 23.83 7.36
CA PRO A 240 5.62 24.16 6.13
C PRO A 240 4.68 23.04 5.65
N LEU A 241 4.84 21.81 6.16
CA LEU A 241 4.06 20.63 5.75
C LEU A 241 2.91 20.32 6.71
N ARG A 242 2.64 21.17 7.68
CA ARG A 242 1.59 20.98 8.69
C ARG A 242 0.20 21.32 8.17
N ASP A 243 0.10 22.15 7.14
CA ASP A 243 -1.18 22.48 6.53
C ASP A 243 -1.57 21.43 5.48
N PRO A 244 -2.86 21.11 5.32
CA PRO A 244 -3.31 20.25 4.24
C PRO A 244 -2.85 20.79 2.89
N PRO A 245 -2.33 19.94 1.97
CA PRO A 245 -1.98 20.38 0.62
C PRO A 245 -3.20 20.84 -0.15
N ALA A 246 -3.00 21.60 -1.23
CA ALA A 246 -4.09 22.09 -2.09
C ALA A 246 -4.84 20.94 -2.78
N ALA A 247 -4.14 19.86 -3.14
CA ALA A 247 -4.74 18.70 -3.80
C ALA A 247 -5.82 18.05 -2.92
N ASP A 248 -6.89 17.58 -3.55
CA ASP A 248 -8.00 16.90 -2.89
C ASP A 248 -7.83 15.37 -2.97
N PHE A 249 -7.94 14.68 -1.85
CA PHE A 249 -7.89 13.22 -1.71
C PHE A 249 -8.46 12.80 -0.34
N SER A 250 -8.81 11.53 -0.18
CA SER A 250 -9.20 10.97 1.12
C SER A 250 -7.98 10.81 2.03
N PHE A 251 -8.17 10.97 3.34
CA PHE A 251 -7.08 10.88 4.30
C PHE A 251 -7.42 9.98 5.48
N ILE A 252 -6.54 9.02 5.74
CA ILE A 252 -6.65 8.13 6.89
C ILE A 252 -5.35 8.25 7.69
N PHE A 253 -5.48 8.42 9.00
CA PHE A 253 -4.36 8.39 9.93
C PHE A 253 -4.48 7.16 10.83
N GLU A 254 -3.40 6.41 10.94
CA GLU A 254 -3.26 5.33 11.91
C GLU A 254 -2.06 5.59 12.81
N THR A 255 -2.17 5.26 14.10
CA THR A 255 -1.08 5.36 15.06
C THR A 255 -1.27 4.39 16.23
N GLY A 256 -0.17 4.01 16.88
CA GLY A 256 -0.21 3.37 18.17
C GLY A 256 -0.54 4.35 19.29
N GLU A 257 -1.31 3.92 20.29
CA GLU A 257 -1.68 4.74 21.45
C GLU A 257 -0.43 5.29 22.17
N HIS A 258 0.59 4.47 22.33
CA HIS A 258 1.83 4.86 23.02
C HIS A 258 2.63 5.94 22.29
N GLU A 259 2.37 6.16 21.00
CA GLU A 259 2.97 7.26 20.23
C GLU A 259 2.32 8.63 20.55
N LEU A 260 1.11 8.62 21.08
CA LEU A 260 0.38 9.83 21.47
C LEU A 260 0.87 10.41 22.82
N GLY A 261 1.63 9.62 23.60
CA GLY A 261 2.01 9.98 24.95
C GLY A 261 0.79 10.04 25.90
N ASP A 262 0.79 11.02 26.82
CA ASP A 262 -0.29 11.15 27.80
C ASP A 262 -1.50 11.96 27.29
N GLN A 263 -1.53 12.31 26.01
CA GLN A 263 -2.59 13.16 25.45
C GLN A 263 -3.41 12.39 24.42
N PRO A 264 -4.73 12.43 24.49
CA PRO A 264 -5.57 11.81 23.47
C PRO A 264 -5.39 12.54 22.12
N LEU A 265 -5.65 11.81 21.03
CA LEU A 265 -5.69 12.42 19.71
C LEU A 265 -6.82 13.47 19.64
N PRO A 266 -6.52 14.73 19.25
CA PRO A 266 -7.53 15.78 19.17
C PRO A 266 -8.70 15.42 18.27
N ASP A 267 -9.92 15.77 18.67
CA ASP A 267 -11.14 15.56 17.86
C ASP A 267 -11.13 16.40 16.58
N ALA A 268 -10.48 17.55 16.61
CA ALA A 268 -10.33 18.38 15.43
C ALA A 268 -9.36 17.77 14.43
N SER A 269 -9.77 17.72 13.17
CA SER A 269 -8.92 17.29 12.04
C SER A 269 -8.82 18.39 11.00
N PRO A 270 -7.62 18.81 10.58
CA PRO A 270 -7.48 19.79 9.50
C PRO A 270 -8.02 19.24 8.17
N TRP A 271 -8.07 17.94 8.00
CA TRP A 271 -8.67 17.28 6.83
C TRP A 271 -10.19 17.35 6.85
N ALA A 272 -10.80 17.08 8.02
CA ALA A 272 -12.24 17.24 8.20
C ALA A 272 -12.66 18.69 7.98
N ALA A 273 -11.90 19.65 8.49
CA ALA A 273 -12.12 21.07 8.24
C ALA A 273 -11.98 21.43 6.75
N LYS A 274 -10.94 20.93 6.07
CA LYS A 274 -10.73 21.14 4.62
C LYS A 274 -11.92 20.68 3.79
N TYR A 275 -12.50 19.53 4.11
CA TYR A 275 -13.60 18.93 3.35
C TYR A 275 -15.00 19.20 3.92
N GLY A 276 -15.10 20.06 4.93
CA GLY A 276 -16.40 20.40 5.55
C GLY A 276 -17.15 19.20 6.11
N CYS A 277 -16.40 18.23 6.66
CA CYS A 277 -16.98 17.03 7.24
C CYS A 277 -17.77 17.34 8.51
N GLY A 278 -18.65 16.42 8.92
CA GLY A 278 -19.32 16.45 10.23
C GLY A 278 -18.37 16.24 11.40
N ALA A 279 -18.91 16.30 12.61
CA ALA A 279 -18.16 16.00 13.84
C ALA A 279 -17.63 14.57 13.83
N ARG A 280 -16.49 14.37 14.51
CA ARG A 280 -15.88 13.04 14.67
C ARG A 280 -16.85 12.07 15.36
N VAL A 281 -17.04 10.91 14.75
CA VAL A 281 -17.88 9.83 15.28
C VAL A 281 -16.97 8.65 15.60
N ARG A 282 -17.14 8.06 16.77
CA ARG A 282 -16.48 6.81 17.13
C ARG A 282 -17.32 5.66 16.59
N GLU A 283 -16.69 4.85 15.76
CA GLU A 283 -17.25 3.60 15.25
C GLU A 283 -17.02 2.45 16.23
N ALA A 284 -17.49 1.25 15.88
CA ALA A 284 -17.24 0.06 16.67
C ALA A 284 -15.74 -0.28 16.68
N ASP A 285 -15.23 -0.67 17.85
CA ASP A 285 -13.84 -1.07 17.99
C ASP A 285 -13.53 -2.31 17.13
N VAL A 286 -12.37 -2.32 16.51
CA VAL A 286 -11.84 -3.50 15.82
C VAL A 286 -11.04 -4.34 16.81
N ILE A 287 -11.56 -5.50 17.14
CA ILE A 287 -10.90 -6.43 18.08
C ILE A 287 -10.24 -7.54 17.27
N ASP A 288 -8.92 -7.63 17.35
CA ASP A 288 -8.16 -8.70 16.74
C ASP A 288 -7.61 -9.68 17.77
N THR A 289 -7.76 -10.96 17.49
CA THR A 289 -7.26 -12.04 18.33
C THR A 289 -5.93 -12.63 17.83
N LYS A 290 -5.43 -12.10 16.70
CA LYS A 290 -4.16 -12.49 16.10
C LYS A 290 -3.19 -11.31 16.14
N PRO A 291 -1.89 -11.57 16.40
CA PRO A 291 -0.88 -10.51 16.28
C PRO A 291 -0.60 -10.18 14.81
N GLY A 292 0.01 -9.04 14.59
CA GLY A 292 0.69 -8.74 13.33
C GLY A 292 1.90 -9.64 13.10
N TYR A 293 2.47 -9.57 11.90
CA TYR A 293 3.63 -10.37 11.54
C TYR A 293 4.90 -9.93 12.28
N VAL A 294 5.73 -10.91 12.64
CA VAL A 294 7.10 -10.66 13.09
C VAL A 294 8.05 -10.87 11.93
N TYR A 295 8.65 -9.78 11.45
CA TYR A 295 9.64 -9.82 10.39
C TYR A 295 11.07 -9.90 10.96
N ASP A 296 11.33 -9.07 11.96
CA ASP A 296 12.61 -9.03 12.68
C ASP A 296 12.34 -8.82 14.17
N PRO A 297 12.47 -9.89 14.97
CA PRO A 297 12.13 -9.83 16.39
C PRO A 297 13.04 -8.87 17.19
N THR A 298 14.25 -8.60 16.69
CA THR A 298 15.15 -7.64 17.35
C THR A 298 14.69 -6.20 17.11
N ARG A 299 14.35 -5.85 15.87
CA ARG A 299 13.91 -4.51 15.51
C ARG A 299 12.48 -4.20 15.95
N GLN A 300 11.61 -5.22 15.97
CA GLN A 300 10.22 -5.07 16.38
C GLN A 300 10.04 -5.17 17.91
N ASN A 301 11.12 -5.30 18.66
CA ASN A 301 11.10 -5.30 20.12
C ASN A 301 12.16 -4.34 20.68
N PRO A 302 12.08 -3.04 20.36
CA PRO A 302 13.05 -2.05 20.86
C PRO A 302 12.99 -1.84 22.37
N GLY A 303 11.97 -2.41 23.06
CA GLY A 303 11.89 -2.43 24.51
C GLY A 303 11.37 -1.15 25.14
N SER A 304 10.64 -0.34 24.40
CA SER A 304 9.90 0.81 24.95
C SER A 304 8.49 0.88 24.40
N ASP A 305 7.56 1.31 25.21
CA ASP A 305 6.15 1.40 24.83
C ASP A 305 5.96 2.28 23.58
N ALA A 306 6.59 3.44 23.51
CA ALA A 306 6.45 4.36 22.39
C ALA A 306 6.98 3.79 21.06
N TRP A 307 8.08 3.02 21.09
CA TRP A 307 8.63 2.37 19.90
C TRP A 307 7.98 1.04 19.59
N GLY A 308 7.59 0.30 20.61
CA GLY A 308 6.85 -0.95 20.48
C GLY A 308 7.55 -2.15 21.09
N HIS A 309 6.81 -3.21 21.12
CA HIS A 309 7.18 -4.54 21.57
C HIS A 309 6.91 -5.54 20.44
N LEU A 310 7.19 -6.82 20.68
CA LEU A 310 6.78 -7.87 19.76
C LEU A 310 5.27 -7.80 19.53
N PRO A 311 4.81 -7.94 18.29
CA PRO A 311 3.39 -7.88 17.95
C PRO A 311 2.55 -8.82 18.81
N LYS A 312 1.46 -8.31 19.34
CA LYS A 312 0.44 -9.03 20.13
C LYS A 312 -0.93 -8.74 19.54
N PRO A 313 -1.93 -9.59 19.78
CA PRO A 313 -3.32 -9.24 19.53
C PRO A 313 -3.67 -7.86 20.10
N GLY A 314 -4.59 -7.16 19.50
CA GLY A 314 -4.91 -5.81 19.93
C GLY A 314 -6.31 -5.36 19.54
N THR A 315 -6.65 -4.17 20.00
CA THR A 315 -7.89 -3.48 19.69
C THR A 315 -7.54 -2.15 19.07
N ALA A 316 -8.28 -1.73 18.05
CA ALA A 316 -8.20 -0.38 17.52
C ALA A 316 -9.52 0.36 17.68
N GLU A 317 -9.43 1.60 18.13
CA GLU A 317 -10.51 2.56 18.06
C GLU A 317 -10.53 3.18 16.66
N VAL A 318 -11.71 3.25 16.07
CA VAL A 318 -11.92 3.81 14.74
C VAL A 318 -12.80 5.05 14.87
N PHE A 319 -12.36 6.13 14.28
CA PHE A 319 -13.09 7.40 14.25
C PHE A 319 -13.23 7.86 12.81
N GLU A 320 -14.44 8.19 12.40
CA GLU A 320 -14.73 8.73 11.07
C GLU A 320 -15.29 10.14 11.17
N TYR A 321 -15.07 10.93 10.13
CA TYR A 321 -15.65 12.25 9.96
C TYR A 321 -16.67 12.16 8.80
N PRO A 322 -17.99 12.06 9.13
CA PRO A 322 -19.01 11.81 8.11
C PRO A 322 -19.28 13.07 7.26
N ASN A 323 -19.97 12.84 6.13
CA ASN A 323 -20.48 13.90 5.25
C ASN A 323 -19.40 14.83 4.67
N CYS A 324 -18.22 14.32 4.44
CA CYS A 324 -17.16 15.08 3.78
C CYS A 324 -17.54 15.38 2.32
N LYS A 325 -17.12 16.55 1.82
CA LYS A 325 -17.28 16.97 0.44
C LYS A 325 -16.82 15.86 -0.53
N ASP A 326 -17.58 15.65 -1.60
CA ASP A 326 -17.31 14.68 -2.66
C ASP A 326 -17.22 13.22 -2.15
N GLY A 327 -17.82 12.90 -1.00
CA GLY A 327 -17.80 11.55 -0.41
C GLY A 327 -16.42 11.09 0.06
N ARG A 328 -15.50 12.03 0.31
CA ARG A 328 -14.14 11.68 0.76
C ARG A 328 -14.18 11.03 2.13
N VAL A 329 -13.29 10.06 2.33
CA VAL A 329 -13.07 9.42 3.62
C VAL A 329 -12.02 10.21 4.38
N VAL A 330 -12.37 10.61 5.61
CA VAL A 330 -11.44 11.14 6.61
C VAL A 330 -11.63 10.33 7.88
N ALA A 331 -10.57 9.66 8.34
CA ALA A 331 -10.64 8.77 9.49
C ALA A 331 -9.35 8.77 10.31
N ASP A 332 -9.48 8.46 11.59
CA ASP A 332 -8.38 8.18 12.52
C ASP A 332 -8.56 6.78 13.09
N VAL A 333 -7.47 6.02 13.18
CA VAL A 333 -7.42 4.68 13.76
C VAL A 333 -6.33 4.65 14.82
N ILE A 334 -6.68 4.32 16.06
CA ILE A 334 -5.75 4.29 17.20
C ILE A 334 -5.65 2.86 17.71
N ARG A 335 -4.47 2.26 17.60
CA ARG A 335 -4.23 0.91 18.13
C ARG A 335 -3.86 0.97 19.60
N LEU A 336 -4.73 0.44 20.45
CA LEU A 336 -4.59 0.50 21.90
C LEU A 336 -3.41 -0.36 22.39
N GLY A 337 -2.60 0.20 23.27
CA GLY A 337 -1.42 -0.45 23.84
C GLY A 337 -0.32 -0.77 22.83
N LYS A 338 -0.27 -0.05 21.69
CA LYS A 338 0.71 -0.28 20.63
C LYS A 338 1.68 0.88 20.47
N GLY A 339 2.88 0.55 20.03
CA GLY A 339 3.92 1.49 19.67
C GLY A 339 4.22 1.49 18.16
N HIS A 340 5.21 2.27 17.79
CA HIS A 340 5.55 2.67 16.44
C HIS A 340 5.89 1.53 15.46
N THR A 341 6.59 0.48 15.94
CA THR A 341 7.15 -0.57 15.06
C THR A 341 6.35 -1.87 15.09
N GLU A 342 5.29 -1.93 15.89
CA GLU A 342 4.47 -3.13 15.97
C GLU A 342 3.64 -3.28 14.68
N ALA A 343 3.86 -4.39 13.96
CA ALA A 343 3.11 -4.68 12.74
C ALA A 343 1.60 -4.76 13.01
N LEU A 344 0.82 -4.33 12.02
CA LEU A 344 -0.63 -4.26 12.14
C LEU A 344 -1.26 -5.66 12.19
N GLU A 345 -2.23 -5.79 13.04
CA GLU A 345 -3.05 -6.98 13.20
C GLU A 345 -3.94 -7.19 11.95
N PRO A 346 -4.28 -8.46 11.61
CA PRO A 346 -5.03 -8.73 10.37
C PRO A 346 -6.35 -7.98 10.23
N LYS A 347 -7.22 -7.99 11.25
CA LYS A 347 -8.52 -7.29 11.15
C LYS A 347 -8.36 -5.77 11.10
N ILE A 348 -7.37 -5.22 11.81
CA ILE A 348 -7.08 -3.78 11.77
C ILE A 348 -6.55 -3.39 10.39
N THR A 349 -5.67 -4.22 9.81
CA THR A 349 -5.24 -4.07 8.42
C THR A 349 -6.43 -4.08 7.47
N GLU A 350 -7.35 -5.04 7.63
CA GLU A 350 -8.54 -5.14 6.81
C GLU A 350 -9.46 -3.92 6.94
N GLN A 351 -9.64 -3.39 8.15
CA GLN A 351 -10.42 -2.16 8.39
C GLN A 351 -9.84 -0.98 7.63
N LEU A 352 -8.53 -0.80 7.65
CA LEU A 352 -7.87 0.26 6.87
C LEU A 352 -8.07 0.05 5.37
N VAL A 353 -7.98 -1.18 4.88
CA VAL A 353 -8.27 -1.52 3.47
C VAL A 353 -9.73 -1.20 3.13
N GLN A 354 -10.68 -1.52 3.99
CA GLN A 354 -12.10 -1.20 3.78
C GLN A 354 -12.33 0.31 3.68
N LEU A 355 -11.74 1.10 4.56
CA LEU A 355 -11.78 2.57 4.48
C LEU A 355 -11.18 3.08 3.16
N MET A 356 -10.05 2.52 2.73
CA MET A 356 -9.41 2.91 1.46
C MET A 356 -10.29 2.57 0.25
N VAL A 357 -10.88 1.38 0.21
CA VAL A 357 -11.69 0.94 -0.94
C VAL A 357 -13.10 1.54 -0.95
N SER A 358 -13.60 2.05 0.16
CA SER A 358 -14.86 2.80 0.22
C SER A 358 -14.73 4.21 -0.35
N ALA A 359 -13.52 4.77 -0.36
CA ALA A 359 -13.26 6.13 -0.79
C ALA A 359 -13.45 6.32 -2.30
N PRO A 360 -13.86 7.52 -2.74
CA PRO A 360 -13.91 7.87 -4.15
C PRO A 360 -12.51 7.87 -4.78
N GLY A 361 -12.47 7.58 -6.08
CA GLY A 361 -11.24 7.57 -6.85
C GLY A 361 -11.43 8.05 -8.28
N GLY A 362 -10.47 7.70 -9.16
CA GLY A 362 -10.58 7.93 -10.58
C GLY A 362 -9.72 9.05 -11.15
N LYS A 363 -8.87 9.71 -10.37
CA LYS A 363 -7.99 10.78 -10.89
C LYS A 363 -7.09 10.29 -12.01
N ILE A 364 -6.48 9.10 -11.87
CA ILE A 364 -5.63 8.53 -12.93
C ILE A 364 -6.42 8.31 -14.21
N ALA A 365 -7.66 7.83 -14.13
CA ALA A 365 -8.50 7.61 -15.30
C ALA A 365 -8.87 8.90 -16.04
N GLN A 366 -8.83 10.06 -15.37
CA GLN A 366 -9.13 11.36 -15.92
C GLN A 366 -7.90 12.10 -16.49
N LEU A 367 -6.71 11.56 -16.32
CA LEU A 367 -5.50 12.16 -16.92
C LEU A 367 -5.61 12.19 -18.44
N PRO A 368 -5.08 13.23 -19.09
CA PRO A 368 -5.08 13.38 -20.54
C PRO A 368 -4.37 12.24 -21.27
#